data_f1c8a8a76b44441c6699eb73e4a2d5ac
#
_entry.id   f1c8a8a76b44441c6699eb73e4a2d5ac
#
_cell.length_a   1.000
_cell.length_b   1.000
_cell.length_c   1.000
_cell.angle_alpha   90.00
_cell.angle_beta   90.00
_cell.angle_gamma   90.00
#
_symmetry.space_group_name_H-M   'P 1'
#
loop_
_entity.id
_entity.type
_entity.pdbx_description
1 polymer ?
#
loop_
_entity_poly.entity_id
_entity_poly.type
_entity_poly.pdbx_seq_one_letter_code
_entity_poly.pdbx_strand_id
1 'polypeptide(L)'
;IMNGIDAMKEIRELDDIRYAMLPIIALDPDAIEGNRGSHISAGFTDSMVKPIEPRRVAAILKDCLPEDKLQERSDDIRLLIEGSRFREGLLRLQESLDVEEAIQRIGGSIEVYNKLIQAFYSQNKDVANTLAEKSTRDIRAFKTKIHSIRTLSNSIGAYELARYAARMETSINVGKRDQLRQNLRGFIDELVYLLLILEDYERFVDEVSGMTDEE
;
A
#
# COMPACT_ATOMS: atom_id res chain seq x y z
N ILE A 1 3.35 21.47 18.02
CA ILE A 1 2.93 20.53 16.95
C ILE A 1 1.40 20.43 17.08
N MET A 2 0.70 20.82 16.01
CA MET A 2 -0.77 20.77 15.93
C MET A 2 -1.25 19.32 15.97
N ASN A 3 -2.26 19.00 16.77
CA ASN A 3 -2.87 17.67 16.78
C ASN A 3 -4.03 17.59 15.76
N GLY A 4 -4.55 16.37 15.52
CA GLY A 4 -5.59 16.16 14.49
C GLY A 4 -6.91 16.88 14.75
N ILE A 5 -7.28 17.09 16.02
CA ILE A 5 -8.51 17.82 16.41
C ILE A 5 -8.35 19.31 16.12
N ASP A 6 -7.18 19.88 16.46
CA ASP A 6 -6.90 21.29 16.18
C ASP A 6 -6.84 21.54 14.67
N ALA A 7 -6.19 20.66 13.91
CA ALA A 7 -6.16 20.74 12.45
C ALA A 7 -7.56 20.69 11.82
N MET A 8 -8.42 19.80 12.30
CA MET A 8 -9.81 19.70 11.83
C MET A 8 -10.59 20.99 12.11
N LYS A 9 -10.44 21.57 13.31
CA LYS A 9 -11.11 22.83 13.68
C LYS A 9 -10.64 23.98 12.78
N GLU A 10 -9.33 24.13 12.59
CA GLU A 10 -8.79 25.16 11.70
C GLU A 10 -9.29 25.03 10.25
N ILE A 11 -9.41 23.78 9.74
CA ILE A 11 -10.00 23.55 8.41
C ILE A 11 -11.46 24.01 8.38
N ARG A 12 -12.25 23.72 9.42
CA ARG A 12 -13.67 24.12 9.50
C ARG A 12 -13.87 25.63 9.61
N GLU A 13 -12.89 26.34 10.14
CA GLU A 13 -12.91 27.81 10.32
C GLU A 13 -12.46 28.58 9.08
N LEU A 14 -11.99 27.90 8.02
CA LEU A 14 -11.64 28.55 6.75
C LEU A 14 -12.88 29.17 6.11
N ASP A 15 -12.71 30.37 5.54
CA ASP A 15 -13.78 31.28 5.06
C ASP A 15 -14.41 30.81 3.72
N ASP A 16 -14.68 29.51 3.58
CA ASP A 16 -15.32 28.89 2.43
C ASP A 16 -16.22 27.75 2.87
N ILE A 17 -17.50 27.80 2.47
CA ILE A 17 -18.53 26.80 2.78
C ILE A 17 -18.11 25.36 2.44
N ARG A 18 -17.24 25.19 1.42
CA ARG A 18 -16.71 23.87 1.02
C ARG A 18 -15.94 23.20 2.17
N TYR A 19 -15.20 23.96 2.97
CA TYR A 19 -14.44 23.41 4.11
C TYR A 19 -15.35 23.08 5.30
N ALA A 20 -16.43 23.85 5.50
CA ALA A 20 -17.41 23.55 6.52
C ALA A 20 -18.11 22.19 6.29
N MET A 21 -18.32 21.82 5.01
CA MET A 21 -19.00 20.57 4.60
C MET A 21 -18.02 19.44 4.23
N LEU A 22 -16.71 19.68 4.24
CA LEU A 22 -15.72 18.69 3.83
C LEU A 22 -15.74 17.47 4.75
N PRO A 23 -15.91 16.23 4.23
CA PRO A 23 -15.76 15.03 5.05
C PRO A 23 -14.32 14.91 5.57
N ILE A 24 -14.16 14.87 6.90
CA ILE A 24 -12.85 14.72 7.55
C ILE A 24 -12.90 13.47 8.42
N ILE A 25 -12.01 12.52 8.14
CA ILE A 25 -11.98 11.23 8.82
C ILE A 25 -10.76 11.15 9.73
N ALA A 26 -10.98 10.87 11.02
CA ALA A 26 -9.89 10.66 11.96
C ALA A 26 -9.23 9.29 11.75
N LEU A 27 -7.89 9.24 11.79
CA LEU A 27 -7.10 8.01 11.79
C LEU A 27 -6.49 7.80 13.17
N ASP A 28 -7.04 6.88 13.96
CA ASP A 28 -6.59 6.57 15.32
C ASP A 28 -5.62 5.38 15.30
N PRO A 29 -4.44 5.47 15.94
CA PRO A 29 -3.56 4.33 16.12
C PRO A 29 -4.08 3.30 17.12
N ASP A 30 -4.97 3.70 18.04
CA ASP A 30 -5.44 2.86 19.15
C ASP A 30 -6.89 2.37 18.92
N ALA A 31 -7.04 1.03 18.85
CA ALA A 31 -8.33 0.35 18.70
C ALA A 31 -9.12 0.29 20.01
N ILE A 32 -9.26 1.40 20.73
CA ILE A 32 -10.11 1.42 21.93
C ILE A 32 -11.56 1.65 21.50
N GLU A 33 -12.41 0.64 21.72
CA GLU A 33 -13.86 0.78 21.55
C GLU A 33 -14.35 1.97 22.37
N GLY A 34 -14.86 3.01 21.70
CA GLY A 34 -15.33 4.24 22.33
C GLY A 34 -14.75 5.53 21.72
N ASN A 35 -13.59 5.49 21.08
CA ASN A 35 -12.98 6.67 20.49
C ASN A 35 -13.76 7.24 19.28
N ARG A 36 -14.54 6.40 18.56
CA ARG A 36 -15.34 6.87 17.43
C ARG A 36 -16.35 7.94 17.83
N GLY A 37 -17.06 7.73 18.94
CA GLY A 37 -18.03 8.69 19.46
C GLY A 37 -17.40 10.03 19.84
N SER A 38 -16.21 10.01 20.46
CA SER A 38 -15.46 11.22 20.79
C SER A 38 -14.95 11.96 19.57
N HIS A 39 -14.50 11.29 18.51
CA HIS A 39 -14.10 11.91 17.26
C HIS A 39 -15.29 12.59 16.55
N ILE A 40 -16.43 11.92 16.48
CA ILE A 40 -17.66 12.51 15.92
C ILE A 40 -18.10 13.72 16.73
N SER A 41 -18.08 13.61 18.06
CA SER A 41 -18.41 14.73 18.96
C SER A 41 -17.43 15.91 18.84
N ALA A 42 -16.18 15.65 18.46
CA ALA A 42 -15.18 16.68 18.20
C ALA A 42 -15.35 17.38 16.84
N GLY A 43 -16.16 16.84 15.89
CA GLY A 43 -16.45 17.44 14.59
C GLY A 43 -15.91 16.67 13.39
N PHE A 44 -15.33 15.49 13.58
CA PHE A 44 -14.99 14.61 12.47
C PHE A 44 -16.24 13.95 11.85
N THR A 45 -16.20 13.65 10.57
CA THR A 45 -17.29 12.95 9.87
C THR A 45 -17.37 11.49 10.29
N ASP A 46 -16.22 10.82 10.39
CA ASP A 46 -16.08 9.44 10.90
C ASP A 46 -14.65 9.21 11.41
N SER A 47 -14.36 8.01 11.91
CA SER A 47 -13.02 7.61 12.30
C SER A 47 -12.70 6.18 11.89
N MET A 48 -11.41 5.92 11.68
CA MET A 48 -10.86 4.58 11.38
C MET A 48 -9.67 4.30 12.29
N VAL A 49 -9.49 3.03 12.60
CA VAL A 49 -8.33 2.54 13.35
C VAL A 49 -7.24 2.06 12.38
N LYS A 50 -5.98 2.23 12.75
CA LYS A 50 -4.85 1.64 12.03
C LYS A 50 -4.62 0.20 12.49
N PRO A 51 -4.34 -0.76 11.58
CA PRO A 51 -4.13 -0.60 10.14
C PRO A 51 -5.43 -0.32 9.39
N ILE A 52 -5.33 0.51 8.34
CA ILE A 52 -6.48 0.92 7.53
C ILE A 52 -7.01 -0.28 6.73
N GLU A 53 -8.27 -0.62 6.94
CA GLU A 53 -8.97 -1.69 6.21
C GLU A 53 -9.64 -1.12 4.96
N PRO A 54 -9.32 -1.62 3.74
CA PRO A 54 -9.90 -1.13 2.48
C PRO A 54 -11.43 -1.18 2.45
N ARG A 55 -12.04 -2.22 3.02
CA ARG A 55 -13.51 -2.34 3.12
C ARG A 55 -14.12 -1.20 3.93
N ARG A 56 -13.46 -0.80 5.02
CA ARG A 56 -13.92 0.31 5.86
C ARG A 56 -13.78 1.65 5.14
N VAL A 57 -12.69 1.85 4.41
CA VAL A 57 -12.50 3.03 3.54
C VAL A 57 -13.61 3.10 2.51
N ALA A 58 -13.89 2.01 1.79
CA ALA A 58 -14.95 1.95 0.78
C ALA A 58 -16.33 2.29 1.36
N ALA A 59 -16.66 1.77 2.55
CA ALA A 59 -17.91 2.10 3.23
C ALA A 59 -18.03 3.60 3.54
N ILE A 60 -16.99 4.19 4.13
CA ILE A 60 -16.97 5.63 4.46
C ILE A 60 -17.04 6.49 3.20
N LEU A 61 -16.30 6.13 2.14
CA LEU A 61 -16.36 6.85 0.87
C LEU A 61 -17.75 6.79 0.24
N LYS A 62 -18.43 5.63 0.32
CA LYS A 62 -19.81 5.48 -0.14
C LYS A 62 -20.77 6.40 0.60
N ASP A 63 -20.57 6.58 1.92
CA ASP A 63 -21.41 7.46 2.73
C ASP A 63 -21.09 8.96 2.53
N CYS A 64 -19.88 9.29 2.11
CA CYS A 64 -19.39 10.67 1.96
C CYS A 64 -19.46 11.22 0.54
N LEU A 65 -19.47 10.36 -0.49
CA LEU A 65 -19.42 10.78 -1.89
C LEU A 65 -20.82 10.79 -2.51
N PRO A 66 -21.09 11.74 -3.44
CA PRO A 66 -22.30 11.72 -4.27
C PRO A 66 -22.38 10.46 -5.12
N GLU A 67 -23.60 9.98 -5.40
CA GLU A 67 -23.83 8.74 -6.16
C GLU A 67 -23.19 8.78 -7.57
N ASP A 68 -23.12 9.95 -8.22
CA ASP A 68 -22.50 10.12 -9.53
C ASP A 68 -20.97 9.90 -9.52
N LYS A 69 -20.34 9.88 -8.35
CA LYS A 69 -18.93 9.56 -8.13
C LYS A 69 -18.69 8.10 -7.75
N LEU A 70 -19.77 7.35 -7.49
CA LEU A 70 -19.71 5.94 -7.15
C LEU A 70 -19.93 5.10 -8.41
N GLN A 71 -18.95 4.29 -8.78
CA GLN A 71 -19.10 3.31 -9.86
C GLN A 71 -19.26 1.92 -9.24
N GLU A 72 -20.34 1.21 -9.60
CA GLU A 72 -20.42 -0.22 -9.34
C GLU A 72 -19.37 -0.93 -10.19
N ARG A 73 -18.50 -1.67 -9.53
CA ARG A 73 -17.43 -2.41 -10.18
C ARG A 73 -17.74 -3.89 -10.18
N SER A 74 -17.42 -4.56 -11.28
CA SER A 74 -17.48 -6.03 -11.36
C SER A 74 -16.64 -6.64 -10.22
N ASP A 75 -17.25 -7.49 -9.39
CA ASP A 75 -16.55 -8.22 -8.33
C ASP A 75 -15.64 -9.33 -8.89
N ASP A 76 -15.71 -9.60 -10.18
CA ASP A 76 -14.89 -10.63 -10.83
C ASP A 76 -13.59 -10.02 -11.38
N ILE A 77 -12.56 -10.03 -10.56
CA ILE A 77 -11.22 -9.55 -10.91
C ILE A 77 -10.63 -10.33 -12.10
N ARG A 78 -10.98 -11.60 -12.26
CA ARG A 78 -10.53 -12.41 -13.40
C ARG A 78 -11.02 -11.86 -14.72
N LEU A 79 -12.30 -11.48 -14.78
CA LEU A 79 -12.85 -10.86 -15.98
C LEU A 79 -12.21 -9.49 -16.27
N LEU A 80 -11.89 -8.72 -15.23
CA LEU A 80 -11.17 -7.46 -15.39
C LEU A 80 -9.76 -7.70 -15.96
N ILE A 81 -9.02 -8.69 -15.44
CA ILE A 81 -7.71 -9.07 -15.97
C ILE A 81 -7.82 -9.56 -17.40
N GLU A 82 -8.76 -10.47 -17.69
CA GLU A 82 -8.97 -11.03 -19.04
C GLU A 82 -9.32 -9.98 -20.09
N GLY A 83 -10.08 -8.95 -19.72
CA GLY A 83 -10.45 -7.84 -20.59
C GLY A 83 -9.39 -6.72 -20.65
N SER A 84 -8.33 -6.81 -19.87
CA SER A 84 -7.31 -5.77 -19.78
C SER A 84 -6.27 -5.89 -20.89
N ARG A 85 -5.80 -4.74 -21.41
CA ARG A 85 -4.59 -4.67 -22.26
C ARG A 85 -3.34 -5.18 -21.55
N PHE A 86 -3.32 -5.22 -20.23
CA PHE A 86 -2.20 -5.73 -19.41
C PHE A 86 -2.31 -7.22 -19.08
N ARG A 87 -3.30 -7.93 -19.67
CA ARG A 87 -3.63 -9.34 -19.36
C ARG A 87 -2.39 -10.23 -19.34
N GLU A 88 -1.59 -10.22 -20.39
CA GLU A 88 -0.44 -11.13 -20.54
C GLU A 88 0.61 -10.89 -19.44
N GLY A 89 0.94 -9.64 -19.16
CA GLY A 89 1.88 -9.30 -18.09
C GLY A 89 1.33 -9.65 -16.70
N LEU A 90 0.04 -9.40 -16.43
CA LEU A 90 -0.60 -9.74 -15.16
C LEU A 90 -0.63 -11.26 -14.93
N LEU A 91 -0.89 -12.07 -15.96
CA LEU A 91 -0.85 -13.52 -15.86
C LEU A 91 0.56 -14.06 -15.56
N ARG A 92 1.61 -13.45 -16.13
CA ARG A 92 2.99 -13.78 -15.77
C ARG A 92 3.30 -13.44 -14.32
N LEU A 93 2.82 -12.29 -13.83
CA LEU A 93 2.98 -11.92 -12.41
C LEU A 93 2.28 -12.89 -11.45
N GLN A 94 1.17 -13.50 -11.84
CA GLN A 94 0.43 -14.47 -11.01
C GLN A 94 1.25 -15.73 -10.66
N GLU A 95 2.31 -16.03 -11.40
CA GLU A 95 3.23 -17.13 -11.07
C GLU A 95 4.00 -16.87 -9.75
N SER A 96 4.17 -15.62 -9.36
CA SER A 96 4.98 -15.20 -8.20
C SER A 96 4.23 -14.31 -7.20
N LEU A 97 3.14 -13.68 -7.61
CA LEU A 97 2.34 -12.74 -6.82
C LEU A 97 0.88 -13.15 -6.78
N ASP A 98 0.22 -12.85 -5.69
CA ASP A 98 -1.25 -12.98 -5.60
C ASP A 98 -1.92 -11.73 -6.19
N VAL A 99 -1.89 -11.64 -7.52
CA VAL A 99 -2.35 -10.48 -8.30
C VAL A 99 -3.85 -10.25 -8.11
N GLU A 100 -4.67 -11.32 -8.14
CA GLU A 100 -6.12 -11.21 -8.00
C GLU A 100 -6.50 -10.63 -6.64
N GLU A 101 -5.96 -11.19 -5.55
CA GLU A 101 -6.22 -10.70 -4.20
C GLU A 101 -5.69 -9.26 -4.01
N ALA A 102 -4.52 -8.95 -4.55
CA ALA A 102 -3.95 -7.61 -4.46
C ALA A 102 -4.84 -6.57 -5.17
N ILE A 103 -5.27 -6.85 -6.42
CA ILE A 103 -6.19 -5.98 -7.17
C ILE A 103 -7.53 -5.86 -6.44
N GLN A 104 -8.10 -6.95 -5.93
CA GLN A 104 -9.35 -6.91 -5.17
C GLN A 104 -9.23 -6.04 -3.92
N ARG A 105 -8.12 -6.17 -3.18
CA ARG A 105 -7.87 -5.43 -1.94
C ARG A 105 -7.80 -3.92 -2.16
N ILE A 106 -7.31 -3.46 -3.30
CA ILE A 106 -7.23 -2.03 -3.67
C ILE A 106 -8.46 -1.52 -4.42
N GLY A 107 -9.57 -2.26 -4.39
CA GLY A 107 -10.82 -1.86 -5.01
C GLY A 107 -10.93 -2.22 -6.50
N GLY A 108 -10.18 -3.23 -7.00
CA GLY A 108 -10.30 -3.79 -8.34
C GLY A 108 -9.75 -2.89 -9.46
N SER A 109 -8.78 -1.99 -9.22
CA SER A 109 -8.18 -1.16 -10.25
C SER A 109 -6.85 -1.69 -10.73
N ILE A 110 -6.79 -2.14 -11.97
CA ILE A 110 -5.54 -2.56 -12.63
C ILE A 110 -4.59 -1.37 -12.77
N GLU A 111 -5.08 -0.18 -13.09
CA GLU A 111 -4.25 1.02 -13.21
C GLU A 111 -3.62 1.43 -11.87
N VAL A 112 -4.38 1.30 -10.78
CA VAL A 112 -3.85 1.54 -9.42
C VAL A 112 -2.84 0.46 -9.06
N TYR A 113 -3.11 -0.80 -9.42
CA TYR A 113 -2.18 -1.91 -9.20
C TYR A 113 -0.85 -1.68 -9.94
N ASN A 114 -0.89 -1.29 -11.21
CA ASN A 114 0.31 -0.96 -11.99
C ASN A 114 1.13 0.15 -11.34
N LYS A 115 0.48 1.21 -10.84
CA LYS A 115 1.17 2.29 -10.10
C LYS A 115 1.83 1.79 -8.81
N LEU A 116 1.22 0.83 -8.11
CA LEU A 116 1.81 0.22 -6.91
C LEU A 116 3.05 -0.63 -7.26
N ILE A 117 2.98 -1.41 -8.35
CA ILE A 117 4.13 -2.16 -8.87
C ILE A 117 5.27 -1.19 -9.20
N GLN A 118 5.00 -0.15 -9.98
CA GLN A 118 5.98 0.87 -10.36
C GLN A 118 6.59 1.56 -9.13
N ALA A 119 5.76 1.93 -8.15
CA ALA A 119 6.24 2.54 -6.91
C ALA A 119 7.12 1.57 -6.10
N PHE A 120 6.75 0.29 -6.03
CA PHE A 120 7.57 -0.72 -5.37
C PHE A 120 8.92 -0.88 -6.06
N TYR A 121 8.93 -1.06 -7.37
CA TYR A 121 10.15 -1.24 -8.17
C TYR A 121 11.08 -0.02 -8.04
N SER A 122 10.59 1.18 -8.33
CA SER A 122 11.38 2.42 -8.31
C SER A 122 12.00 2.71 -6.94
N GLN A 123 11.28 2.43 -5.85
CA GLN A 123 11.77 2.66 -4.49
C GLN A 123 12.78 1.61 -4.01
N ASN A 124 12.85 0.44 -4.65
CA ASN A 124 13.61 -0.69 -4.14
C ASN A 124 14.70 -1.22 -5.10
N LYS A 125 14.73 -0.85 -6.38
CA LYS A 125 15.68 -1.35 -7.39
C LYS A 125 17.16 -1.22 -6.96
N ASP A 126 17.51 -0.16 -6.24
CA ASP A 126 18.88 0.09 -5.79
C ASP A 126 19.13 -0.33 -4.33
N VAL A 127 18.07 -0.79 -3.64
CA VAL A 127 18.13 -1.05 -2.19
C VAL A 127 18.84 -2.35 -1.87
N ALA A 128 18.69 -3.39 -2.69
CA ALA A 128 19.29 -4.69 -2.44
C ALA A 128 20.80 -4.61 -2.20
N ASN A 129 21.50 -3.79 -2.99
CA ASN A 129 22.94 -3.60 -2.89
C ASN A 129 23.41 -2.90 -1.60
N THR A 130 22.56 -2.11 -0.97
CA THR A 130 22.91 -1.28 0.20
C THR A 130 22.35 -1.79 1.52
N LEU A 131 21.43 -2.74 1.48
CA LEU A 131 20.73 -3.26 2.67
C LEU A 131 21.68 -3.94 3.66
N ALA A 132 22.63 -4.72 3.18
CA ALA A 132 23.59 -5.41 4.02
C ALA A 132 24.45 -4.44 4.84
N GLU A 133 24.89 -3.34 4.22
CA GLU A 133 25.69 -2.30 4.92
C GLU A 133 24.84 -1.52 5.92
N LYS A 134 23.60 -1.16 5.57
CA LYS A 134 22.69 -0.42 6.45
C LYS A 134 22.30 -1.20 7.69
N SER A 135 22.21 -2.53 7.59
CA SER A 135 21.87 -3.39 8.74
C SER A 135 22.86 -3.30 9.90
N THR A 136 24.11 -2.90 9.62
CA THR A 136 25.19 -2.79 10.61
C THR A 136 25.45 -1.36 11.09
N ARG A 137 25.16 -0.34 10.25
CA ARG A 137 25.49 1.07 10.52
C ARG A 137 24.36 1.86 11.17
N ASP A 138 23.11 1.66 10.70
CA ASP A 138 21.93 2.38 11.22
C ASP A 138 20.72 1.45 11.29
N ILE A 139 20.56 0.83 12.46
CA ILE A 139 19.47 -0.12 12.72
C ILE A 139 18.07 0.53 12.65
N ARG A 140 17.94 1.84 12.93
CA ARG A 140 16.66 2.54 12.88
C ARG A 140 16.22 2.75 11.43
N ALA A 141 17.11 3.31 10.60
CA ALA A 141 16.84 3.48 9.18
C ALA A 141 16.61 2.13 8.48
N PHE A 142 17.37 1.11 8.87
CA PHE A 142 17.19 -0.25 8.39
C PHE A 142 15.79 -0.81 8.73
N LYS A 143 15.37 -0.69 10.01
CA LYS A 143 14.03 -1.12 10.45
C LYS A 143 12.91 -0.40 9.67
N THR A 144 13.02 0.91 9.52
CA THR A 144 12.03 1.70 8.74
C THR A 144 11.95 1.21 7.30
N LYS A 145 13.10 0.90 6.67
CA LYS A 145 13.11 0.40 5.29
C LYS A 145 12.50 -0.99 5.17
N ILE A 146 12.81 -1.90 6.10
CA ILE A 146 12.19 -3.24 6.14
C ILE A 146 10.67 -3.14 6.31
N HIS A 147 10.20 -2.26 7.19
CA HIS A 147 8.77 -2.01 7.39
C HIS A 147 8.10 -1.47 6.12
N SER A 148 8.72 -0.52 5.43
CA SER A 148 8.24 0.00 4.16
C SER A 148 8.13 -1.09 3.10
N ILE A 149 9.19 -1.93 2.94
CA ILE A 149 9.17 -3.05 1.99
C ILE A 149 8.06 -4.03 2.35
N ARG A 150 7.90 -4.41 3.63
CA ARG A 150 6.81 -5.28 4.07
C ARG A 150 5.44 -4.75 3.68
N THR A 151 5.17 -3.48 3.94
CA THR A 151 3.88 -2.85 3.65
C THR A 151 3.59 -2.85 2.15
N LEU A 152 4.56 -2.43 1.34
CA LEU A 152 4.43 -2.40 -0.12
C LEU A 152 4.31 -3.80 -0.72
N SER A 153 5.07 -4.79 -0.20
CA SER A 153 4.97 -6.20 -0.63
C SER A 153 3.57 -6.76 -0.43
N ASN A 154 2.96 -6.49 0.73
CA ASN A 154 1.57 -6.90 0.97
C ASN A 154 0.59 -6.23 -0.02
N SER A 155 0.84 -4.97 -0.40
CA SER A 155 -0.05 -4.23 -1.30
C SER A 155 -0.02 -4.78 -2.74
N ILE A 156 1.08 -5.37 -3.17
CA ILE A 156 1.24 -5.95 -4.52
C ILE A 156 1.06 -7.47 -4.56
N GLY A 157 0.73 -8.13 -3.43
CA GLY A 157 0.56 -9.58 -3.36
C GLY A 157 1.87 -10.37 -3.22
N ALA A 158 2.99 -9.73 -2.90
CA ALA A 158 4.31 -10.36 -2.68
C ALA A 158 4.43 -10.88 -1.24
N TYR A 159 3.60 -11.85 -0.86
CA TYR A 159 3.48 -12.29 0.55
C TYR A 159 4.70 -13.01 1.08
N GLU A 160 5.46 -13.69 0.22
CA GLU A 160 6.73 -14.33 0.64
C GLU A 160 7.72 -13.28 1.12
N LEU A 161 7.95 -12.23 0.33
CA LEU A 161 8.83 -11.14 0.74
C LEU A 161 8.31 -10.43 1.99
N ALA A 162 7.00 -10.23 2.09
CA ALA A 162 6.38 -9.65 3.29
C ALA A 162 6.62 -10.51 4.55
N ARG A 163 6.60 -11.85 4.42
CA ARG A 163 6.91 -12.78 5.53
C ARG A 163 8.39 -12.68 5.95
N TYR A 164 9.31 -12.61 4.98
CA TYR A 164 10.72 -12.40 5.29
C TYR A 164 10.94 -11.07 6.03
N ALA A 165 10.33 -9.98 5.55
CA ALA A 165 10.39 -8.68 6.19
C ALA A 165 9.85 -8.72 7.64
N ALA A 166 8.72 -9.40 7.88
CA ALA A 166 8.14 -9.57 9.21
C ALA A 166 9.08 -10.32 10.18
N ARG A 167 9.74 -11.40 9.71
CA ARG A 167 10.75 -12.12 10.50
C ARG A 167 11.94 -11.23 10.85
N MET A 168 12.36 -10.38 9.93
CA MET A 168 13.43 -9.41 10.17
C MET A 168 13.04 -8.36 11.20
N GLU A 169 11.84 -7.77 11.10
CA GLU A 169 11.32 -6.85 12.12
C GLU A 169 11.30 -7.49 13.51
N THR A 170 10.84 -8.74 13.60
CA THR A 170 10.85 -9.50 14.86
C THR A 170 12.26 -9.67 15.39
N SER A 171 13.23 -10.05 14.55
CA SER A 171 14.62 -10.24 14.94
C SER A 171 15.27 -8.95 15.43
N ILE A 172 14.95 -7.81 14.79
CA ILE A 172 15.40 -6.48 15.20
C ILE A 172 14.83 -6.12 16.57
N ASN A 173 13.52 -6.30 16.77
CA ASN A 173 12.82 -5.92 18.02
C ASN A 173 13.33 -6.72 19.23
N VAL A 174 13.67 -8.00 19.04
CA VAL A 174 14.17 -8.89 20.11
C VAL A 174 15.70 -8.78 20.27
N GLY A 175 16.41 -8.07 19.40
CA GLY A 175 17.86 -7.89 19.45
C GLY A 175 18.67 -9.14 19.07
N LYS A 176 18.06 -10.11 18.37
CA LYS A 176 18.70 -11.39 17.97
C LYS A 176 19.50 -11.19 16.68
N ARG A 177 20.74 -10.74 16.81
CA ARG A 177 21.64 -10.43 15.67
C ARG A 177 21.92 -11.62 14.76
N ASP A 178 22.07 -12.83 15.30
CA ASP A 178 22.36 -14.01 14.48
C ASP A 178 21.17 -14.42 13.64
N GLN A 179 19.95 -14.38 14.19
CA GLN A 179 18.72 -14.58 13.42
C GLN A 179 18.51 -13.50 12.37
N LEU A 180 18.86 -12.25 12.68
CA LEU A 180 18.79 -11.17 11.69
C LEU A 180 19.71 -11.45 10.50
N ARG A 181 20.95 -11.89 10.72
CA ARG A 181 21.89 -12.23 9.66
C ARG A 181 21.42 -13.43 8.81
N GLN A 182 20.87 -14.47 9.45
CA GLN A 182 20.32 -15.63 8.75
C GLN A 182 19.13 -15.23 7.85
N ASN A 183 18.22 -14.43 8.37
CA ASN A 183 17.04 -13.99 7.63
C ASN A 183 17.36 -12.97 6.53
N LEU A 184 18.42 -12.16 6.71
CA LEU A 184 18.81 -11.10 5.78
C LEU A 184 19.15 -11.64 4.39
N ARG A 185 19.86 -12.78 4.31
CA ARG A 185 20.22 -13.38 3.02
C ARG A 185 18.99 -13.79 2.24
N GLY A 186 18.11 -14.60 2.85
CA GLY A 186 16.88 -15.03 2.19
C GLY A 186 15.95 -13.87 1.82
N PHE A 187 15.92 -12.82 2.64
CA PHE A 187 15.20 -11.59 2.33
C PHE A 187 15.78 -10.87 1.11
N ILE A 188 17.10 -10.75 1.00
CA ILE A 188 17.76 -10.11 -0.14
C ILE A 188 17.54 -10.95 -1.40
N ASP A 189 17.71 -12.26 -1.32
CA ASP A 189 17.51 -13.17 -2.45
C ASP A 189 16.08 -13.05 -3.00
N GLU A 190 15.08 -13.03 -2.12
CA GLU A 190 13.67 -12.87 -2.49
C GLU A 190 13.37 -11.47 -3.07
N LEU A 191 13.94 -10.42 -2.47
CA LEU A 191 13.79 -9.05 -2.98
C LEU A 191 14.38 -8.91 -4.39
N VAL A 192 15.59 -9.45 -4.63
CA VAL A 192 16.24 -9.40 -5.94
C VAL A 192 15.43 -10.18 -6.98
N TYR A 193 14.96 -11.37 -6.61
CA TYR A 193 14.10 -12.18 -7.49
C TYR A 193 12.84 -11.41 -7.89
N LEU A 194 12.15 -10.81 -6.91
CA LEU A 194 10.96 -10.01 -7.18
C LEU A 194 11.27 -8.80 -8.07
N LEU A 195 12.36 -8.08 -7.80
CA LEU A 195 12.75 -6.90 -8.60
C LEU A 195 13.02 -7.26 -10.08
N LEU A 196 13.59 -8.43 -10.36
CA LEU A 196 13.80 -8.90 -11.75
C LEU A 196 12.45 -9.14 -12.45
N ILE A 197 11.50 -9.79 -11.78
CA ILE A 197 10.16 -10.02 -12.33
C ILE A 197 9.43 -8.69 -12.59
N LEU A 198 9.55 -7.75 -11.66
CA LEU A 198 8.89 -6.44 -11.79
C LEU A 198 9.55 -5.58 -12.88
N GLU A 199 10.85 -5.70 -13.10
CA GLU A 199 11.54 -5.02 -14.20
C GLU A 199 11.02 -5.48 -15.56
N ASP A 200 10.81 -6.79 -15.73
CA ASP A 200 10.23 -7.34 -16.95
C ASP A 200 8.78 -6.88 -17.16
N TYR A 201 8.02 -6.81 -16.07
CA TYR A 201 6.65 -6.31 -16.11
C TYR A 201 6.57 -4.81 -16.45
N GLU A 202 7.42 -3.97 -15.86
CA GLU A 202 7.48 -2.53 -16.17
C GLU A 202 7.77 -2.29 -17.66
N ARG A 203 8.74 -3.02 -18.23
CA ARG A 203 9.01 -2.95 -19.68
C ARG A 203 7.79 -3.31 -20.52
N PHE A 204 7.08 -4.37 -20.14
CA PHE A 204 5.84 -4.76 -20.81
C PHE A 204 4.75 -3.67 -20.72
N VAL A 205 4.59 -3.06 -19.56
CA VAL A 205 3.61 -1.96 -19.36
C VAL A 205 3.94 -0.75 -20.22
N ASP A 206 5.22 -0.39 -20.31
CA ASP A 206 5.69 0.72 -21.14
C ASP A 206 5.43 0.46 -22.64
N GLU A 207 5.72 -0.76 -23.13
CA GLU A 207 5.46 -1.17 -24.52
C GLU A 207 3.97 -1.09 -24.85
N VAL A 208 3.10 -1.65 -24.00
CA VAL A 208 1.65 -1.65 -24.22
C VAL A 208 1.05 -0.22 -24.11
N SER A 209 1.64 0.64 -23.28
CA SER A 209 1.18 2.02 -23.11
C SER A 209 1.63 2.90 -24.28
N GLY A 210 2.82 2.70 -24.82
CA GLY A 210 3.34 3.44 -25.99
C GLY A 210 2.59 3.15 -27.29
N MET A 211 1.99 1.95 -27.42
CA MET A 211 1.18 1.59 -28.61
C MET A 211 -0.14 2.36 -28.73
N THR A 212 -0.61 3.00 -27.67
CA THR A 212 -1.90 3.73 -27.66
C THR A 212 -1.78 5.22 -28.02
N ASP A 213 -0.57 5.77 -28.08
CA ASP A 213 -0.34 7.18 -28.40
C ASP A 213 -0.09 7.41 -29.92
N GLU A 214 -0.08 6.34 -30.75
CA GLU A 214 0.12 6.40 -32.19
C GLU A 214 -1.16 6.18 -33.03
N GLU A 215 -2.34 6.00 -32.42
CA GLU A 215 -3.66 5.95 -33.11
C GLU A 215 -4.47 7.23 -32.83
#